data_ab373ec170f0acdb7b91ecd3e0226251
#
_entry.id   ab373ec170f0acdb7b91ecd3e0226251
#
_cell.length_a   1.000
_cell.length_b   1.000
_cell.length_c   1.000
_cell.angle_alpha   90.00
_cell.angle_beta   90.00
_cell.angle_gamma   90.00
#
_symmetry.space_group_name_H-M   'P 1'
#
loop_
_entity.id
_entity.type
_entity.pdbx_description
1 polymer ?
#
loop_
_entity_poly.entity_id
_entity_poly.type
_entity_poly.pdbx_seq_one_letter_code
_entity_poly.pdbx_strand_id
1 'polypeptide(L)'
;MLLTRVKSRTLPKQTVDRAKMILESEAGKPVKQIAQALHTYPNKVIYWRQRYVEHGIVGLQDHPRSGRPPKYGERFRKDLLKVLRKPPPKGLAMWDGPALAEELGAPVDAVWNVLRKEVINLQRQRSWCISTDKHFASKAADIVGLYLAPPVNAIVLCVDEKPSIQALERKTGYIKTESGQVIRAYQSTYKRHGTLNLFAALAIATGKIQGKVTQEKKRTDFQAFMDDIVGEYASDQEIHVVLDNYSTHKKNDEWLARNPNVHFHFTPTSASWLNQVEIWFGIFSRKALRGASFASPQQLRQRIEDFIARYNPTSHPFKWRKREVRGAQLKDNIANFTN
;
A
#
# COMPACT_ATOMS: atom_id res chain seq x y z
N MET A 1 -44.82 -4.78 -14.52
CA MET A 1 -43.58 -5.59 -14.50
C MET A 1 -43.66 -6.88 -15.31
N LEU A 2 -44.67 -7.76 -15.15
CA LEU A 2 -44.77 -8.97 -15.97
C LEU A 2 -45.02 -8.65 -17.46
N LEU A 3 -45.89 -7.72 -17.76
CA LEU A 3 -46.17 -7.26 -19.16
C LEU A 3 -44.90 -6.69 -19.83
N THR A 4 -44.07 -5.99 -19.09
CA THR A 4 -42.78 -5.47 -19.60
C THR A 4 -41.84 -6.60 -19.97
N ARG A 5 -41.77 -7.68 -19.17
CA ARG A 5 -40.97 -8.88 -19.48
C ARG A 5 -41.48 -9.61 -20.72
N VAL A 6 -42.78 -9.73 -20.88
CA VAL A 6 -43.36 -10.40 -22.04
C VAL A 6 -43.11 -9.64 -23.35
N LYS A 7 -43.10 -8.31 -23.31
CA LYS A 7 -42.81 -7.45 -24.48
C LYS A 7 -41.31 -7.30 -24.78
N SER A 8 -40.44 -7.77 -23.90
CA SER A 8 -38.99 -7.62 -24.07
C SER A 8 -38.46 -8.51 -25.21
N ARG A 9 -37.64 -7.92 -26.08
CA ARG A 9 -36.89 -8.62 -27.13
C ARG A 9 -35.49 -9.05 -26.71
N THR A 10 -35.04 -8.61 -25.56
CA THR A 10 -33.65 -8.82 -25.05
C THR A 10 -33.58 -9.84 -23.92
N LEU A 11 -34.69 -10.11 -23.25
CA LEU A 11 -34.69 -11.09 -22.16
C LEU A 11 -34.65 -12.54 -22.71
N PRO A 12 -34.01 -13.48 -21.98
CA PRO A 12 -34.00 -14.89 -22.32
C PRO A 12 -35.42 -15.43 -22.49
N LYS A 13 -35.63 -16.25 -23.51
CA LYS A 13 -36.94 -16.86 -23.81
C LYS A 13 -37.59 -17.46 -22.57
N GLN A 14 -36.82 -18.18 -21.74
CA GLN A 14 -37.36 -18.80 -20.53
C GLN A 14 -37.97 -17.78 -19.56
N THR A 15 -37.36 -16.58 -19.42
CA THR A 15 -37.88 -15.51 -18.56
C THR A 15 -39.18 -14.94 -19.09
N VAL A 16 -39.28 -14.79 -20.43
CA VAL A 16 -40.50 -14.34 -21.11
C VAL A 16 -41.59 -15.39 -20.95
N ASP A 17 -41.28 -16.66 -21.18
CA ASP A 17 -42.27 -17.76 -21.10
C ASP A 17 -42.83 -17.91 -19.67
N ARG A 18 -42.01 -17.77 -18.64
CA ARG A 18 -42.43 -17.76 -17.22
C ARG A 18 -43.39 -16.60 -16.94
N ALA A 19 -43.10 -15.41 -17.44
CA ALA A 19 -43.96 -14.25 -17.28
C ALA A 19 -45.30 -14.46 -18.01
N LYS A 20 -45.30 -15.08 -19.21
CA LYS A 20 -46.50 -15.47 -19.92
C LYS A 20 -47.34 -16.50 -19.16
N MET A 21 -46.70 -17.53 -18.55
CA MET A 21 -47.40 -18.53 -17.74
C MET A 21 -48.21 -17.88 -16.61
N ILE A 22 -47.68 -16.85 -15.97
CA ILE A 22 -48.37 -16.15 -14.88
C ILE A 22 -49.53 -15.32 -15.42
N LEU A 23 -49.29 -14.49 -16.45
CA LEU A 23 -50.35 -13.64 -17.03
C LEU A 23 -51.53 -14.45 -17.63
N GLU A 24 -51.23 -15.55 -18.34
CA GLU A 24 -52.25 -16.44 -18.87
C GLU A 24 -53.05 -17.15 -17.76
N SER A 25 -52.36 -17.44 -16.63
CA SER A 25 -53.02 -18.01 -15.45
C SER A 25 -53.92 -17.00 -14.76
N GLU A 26 -53.50 -15.73 -14.67
CA GLU A 26 -54.31 -14.63 -14.17
C GLU A 26 -55.57 -14.38 -15.01
N ALA A 27 -55.45 -14.58 -16.34
CA ALA A 27 -56.56 -14.52 -17.27
C ALA A 27 -57.53 -15.74 -17.19
N GLY A 28 -57.33 -16.64 -16.20
CA GLY A 28 -58.21 -17.78 -15.95
C GLY A 28 -58.02 -18.97 -16.90
N LYS A 29 -56.98 -19.01 -17.75
CA LYS A 29 -56.76 -20.12 -18.67
C LYS A 29 -56.36 -21.42 -17.94
N PRO A 30 -56.93 -22.58 -18.35
CA PRO A 30 -56.55 -23.87 -17.81
C PRO A 30 -55.04 -24.18 -18.01
N VAL A 31 -54.42 -24.80 -17.03
CA VAL A 31 -52.99 -25.15 -17.05
C VAL A 31 -52.59 -25.94 -18.31
N LYS A 32 -53.43 -26.85 -18.75
CA LYS A 32 -53.17 -27.65 -19.97
C LYS A 32 -53.12 -26.77 -21.24
N GLN A 33 -54.00 -25.77 -21.36
CA GLN A 33 -53.98 -24.84 -22.49
C GLN A 33 -52.74 -23.93 -22.49
N ILE A 34 -52.34 -23.44 -21.30
CA ILE A 34 -51.14 -22.64 -21.16
C ILE A 34 -49.90 -23.46 -21.54
N ALA A 35 -49.84 -24.71 -21.06
CA ALA A 35 -48.72 -25.61 -21.37
C ALA A 35 -48.64 -25.90 -22.88
N GLN A 36 -49.75 -26.11 -23.54
CA GLN A 36 -49.83 -26.35 -24.98
C GLN A 36 -49.41 -25.10 -25.77
N ALA A 37 -49.94 -23.92 -25.42
CA ALA A 37 -49.60 -22.64 -26.07
C ALA A 37 -48.13 -22.24 -25.96
N LEU A 38 -47.49 -22.62 -24.88
CA LEU A 38 -46.05 -22.32 -24.61
C LEU A 38 -45.14 -23.53 -24.93
N HIS A 39 -45.63 -24.57 -25.54
CA HIS A 39 -44.88 -25.80 -25.85
C HIS A 39 -44.11 -26.35 -24.67
N THR A 40 -44.77 -26.50 -23.51
CA THR A 40 -44.17 -26.95 -22.26
C THR A 40 -45.08 -27.98 -21.55
N TYR A 41 -44.62 -28.44 -20.37
CA TYR A 41 -45.38 -29.43 -19.59
C TYR A 41 -46.28 -28.77 -18.54
N PRO A 42 -47.46 -29.30 -18.22
CA PRO A 42 -48.39 -28.79 -17.21
C PRO A 42 -47.72 -28.59 -15.84
N ASN A 43 -46.89 -29.54 -15.40
CA ASN A 43 -46.18 -29.46 -14.11
C ASN A 43 -45.24 -28.25 -14.04
N LYS A 44 -44.68 -27.81 -15.17
CA LYS A 44 -43.83 -26.65 -15.23
C LYS A 44 -44.62 -25.34 -15.04
N VAL A 45 -45.83 -25.29 -15.55
CA VAL A 45 -46.76 -24.15 -15.34
C VAL A 45 -47.17 -24.09 -13.87
N ILE A 46 -47.53 -25.22 -13.26
CA ILE A 46 -47.90 -25.32 -11.85
C ILE A 46 -46.73 -24.87 -10.96
N TYR A 47 -45.54 -25.38 -11.24
CA TYR A 47 -44.34 -25.03 -10.50
C TYR A 47 -44.02 -23.53 -10.48
N TRP A 48 -44.07 -22.85 -11.65
CA TRP A 48 -43.80 -21.43 -11.73
C TRP A 48 -44.92 -20.57 -11.16
N ARG A 49 -46.16 -21.01 -11.23
CA ARG A 49 -47.30 -20.38 -10.55
C ARG A 49 -47.12 -20.40 -9.04
N GLN A 50 -46.80 -21.56 -8.45
CA GLN A 50 -46.59 -21.70 -7.04
C GLN A 50 -45.45 -20.80 -6.55
N ARG A 51 -44.32 -20.83 -7.24
CA ARG A 51 -43.21 -19.96 -6.92
C ARG A 51 -43.51 -18.47 -7.05
N TYR A 52 -44.37 -18.11 -7.98
CA TYR A 52 -44.79 -16.72 -8.12
C TYR A 52 -45.74 -16.31 -6.96
N VAL A 53 -46.62 -17.17 -6.53
CA VAL A 53 -47.49 -16.91 -5.38
C VAL A 53 -46.70 -16.75 -4.09
N GLU A 54 -45.67 -17.59 -3.88
CA GLU A 54 -44.86 -17.58 -2.69
C GLU A 54 -43.83 -16.43 -2.65
N HIS A 55 -43.20 -16.10 -3.77
CA HIS A 55 -42.05 -15.21 -3.84
C HIS A 55 -42.19 -14.06 -4.84
N GLY A 56 -43.36 -13.88 -5.43
CA GLY A 56 -43.60 -12.85 -6.44
C GLY A 56 -42.69 -12.97 -7.66
N ILE A 57 -42.27 -11.83 -8.18
CA ILE A 57 -41.45 -11.75 -9.40
C ILE A 57 -40.03 -12.36 -9.24
N VAL A 58 -39.51 -12.39 -8.04
CA VAL A 58 -38.21 -13.01 -7.70
C VAL A 58 -38.33 -14.55 -7.82
N GLY A 59 -39.50 -15.10 -7.50
CA GLY A 59 -39.79 -16.52 -7.68
C GLY A 59 -39.66 -17.03 -9.12
N LEU A 60 -39.70 -16.14 -10.10
CA LEU A 60 -39.53 -16.51 -11.51
C LEU A 60 -38.03 -16.62 -11.93
N GLN A 61 -37.10 -16.37 -11.05
CA GLN A 61 -35.67 -16.55 -11.32
C GLN A 61 -35.24 -18.00 -11.06
N ASP A 62 -34.20 -18.44 -11.76
CA ASP A 62 -33.58 -19.73 -11.46
C ASP A 62 -32.80 -19.66 -10.17
N HIS A 63 -32.83 -20.72 -9.39
CA HIS A 63 -31.93 -20.89 -8.28
C HIS A 63 -30.51 -21.13 -8.79
N PRO A 64 -29.48 -20.62 -8.08
CA PRO A 64 -28.09 -20.98 -8.37
C PRO A 64 -27.96 -22.52 -8.37
N ARG A 65 -27.38 -23.04 -9.41
CA ARG A 65 -27.11 -24.49 -9.47
C ARG A 65 -25.84 -24.77 -8.70
N SER A 66 -25.81 -25.84 -7.90
CA SER A 66 -24.64 -26.24 -7.09
C SER A 66 -23.40 -26.55 -7.93
N GLY A 67 -23.57 -26.86 -9.22
CA GLY A 67 -22.47 -27.25 -10.10
C GLY A 67 -21.75 -28.53 -9.63
N ARG A 68 -20.65 -28.85 -10.30
CA ARG A 68 -19.76 -29.94 -9.87
C ARG A 68 -18.96 -29.47 -8.64
N PRO A 69 -18.92 -30.24 -7.54
CA PRO A 69 -18.08 -29.90 -6.39
C PRO A 69 -16.63 -29.63 -6.81
N PRO A 70 -16.01 -28.56 -6.34
CA PRO A 70 -14.63 -28.25 -6.70
C PRO A 70 -13.67 -29.33 -6.16
N LYS A 71 -12.81 -29.89 -7.01
CA LYS A 71 -11.79 -30.89 -6.61
C LYS A 71 -10.81 -30.30 -5.58
N TYR A 72 -10.50 -29.01 -5.70
CA TYR A 72 -9.62 -28.23 -4.81
C TYR A 72 -10.48 -27.21 -4.05
N GLY A 73 -11.22 -27.72 -3.04
CA GLY A 73 -12.14 -26.94 -2.22
C GLY A 73 -11.49 -26.42 -0.94
N GLU A 74 -12.30 -26.24 0.11
CA GLU A 74 -11.91 -25.63 1.38
C GLU A 74 -10.77 -26.38 2.11
N ARG A 75 -10.74 -27.70 2.03
CA ARG A 75 -9.65 -28.51 2.60
C ARG A 75 -8.30 -28.16 1.96
N PHE A 76 -8.25 -28.14 0.64
CA PHE A 76 -7.04 -27.79 -0.10
C PHE A 76 -6.58 -26.36 0.21
N ARG A 77 -7.51 -25.41 0.33
CA ARG A 77 -7.24 -24.05 0.76
C ARG A 77 -6.56 -24.02 2.13
N LYS A 78 -7.10 -24.74 3.12
CA LYS A 78 -6.52 -24.83 4.47
C LYS A 78 -5.12 -25.43 4.45
N ASP A 79 -4.91 -26.48 3.68
CA ASP A 79 -3.62 -27.16 3.56
C ASP A 79 -2.57 -26.22 2.92
N LEU A 80 -2.95 -25.48 1.87
CA LEU A 80 -2.07 -24.48 1.24
C LEU A 80 -1.67 -23.37 2.23
N LEU A 81 -2.63 -22.81 2.97
CA LEU A 81 -2.34 -21.79 3.98
C LEU A 81 -1.44 -22.32 5.11
N LYS A 82 -1.58 -23.61 5.45
CA LYS A 82 -0.70 -24.27 6.43
C LYS A 82 0.72 -24.44 5.90
N VAL A 83 0.88 -24.80 4.62
CA VAL A 83 2.20 -24.94 3.98
C VAL A 83 2.90 -23.59 3.87
N LEU A 84 2.19 -22.53 3.54
CA LEU A 84 2.76 -21.16 3.49
C LEU A 84 3.37 -20.68 4.81
N ARG A 85 2.98 -21.27 5.95
CA ARG A 85 3.55 -20.95 7.27
C ARG A 85 4.86 -21.67 7.55
N LYS A 86 5.17 -22.74 6.80
CA LYS A 86 6.43 -23.45 6.91
C LYS A 86 7.53 -22.69 6.17
N PRO A 87 8.80 -22.87 6.54
CA PRO A 87 9.90 -22.39 5.70
C PRO A 87 9.81 -23.01 4.31
N PRO A 88 10.25 -22.30 3.26
CA PRO A 88 10.29 -22.87 1.91
C PRO A 88 11.31 -24.00 1.82
N PRO A 89 11.26 -24.83 0.77
CA PRO A 89 12.23 -25.91 0.54
C PRO A 89 13.67 -25.38 0.52
N LYS A 90 14.61 -26.27 0.87
CA LYS A 90 16.04 -25.94 0.86
C LYS A 90 16.46 -25.43 -0.52
N GLY A 91 17.13 -24.28 -0.53
CA GLY A 91 17.57 -23.58 -1.76
C GLY A 91 16.61 -22.49 -2.23
N LEU A 92 15.41 -22.37 -1.67
CA LEU A 92 14.50 -21.26 -1.95
C LEU A 92 14.43 -20.29 -0.77
N ALA A 93 14.46 -18.98 -1.08
CA ALA A 93 14.29 -17.94 -0.06
C ALA A 93 12.81 -17.67 0.27
N MET A 94 11.90 -18.08 -0.61
CA MET A 94 10.45 -17.92 -0.45
C MET A 94 9.70 -18.99 -1.23
N TRP A 95 8.45 -19.24 -0.85
CA TRP A 95 7.55 -20.09 -1.61
C TRP A 95 7.21 -19.46 -2.97
N ASP A 96 7.14 -20.30 -3.99
CA ASP A 96 6.55 -19.96 -5.29
C ASP A 96 5.43 -20.94 -5.65
N GLY A 97 4.74 -20.68 -6.77
CA GLY A 97 3.63 -21.52 -7.19
C GLY A 97 4.02 -22.99 -7.47
N PRO A 98 5.12 -23.25 -8.21
CA PRO A 98 5.60 -24.60 -8.46
C PRO A 98 5.98 -25.36 -7.18
N ALA A 99 6.75 -24.76 -6.28
CA ALA A 99 7.15 -25.40 -5.03
C ALA A 99 5.95 -25.74 -4.12
N LEU A 100 4.95 -24.83 -4.06
CA LEU A 100 3.69 -25.11 -3.36
C LEU A 100 2.90 -26.25 -3.99
N ALA A 101 2.90 -26.33 -5.32
CA ALA A 101 2.21 -27.37 -6.07
C ALA A 101 2.86 -28.75 -5.81
N GLU A 102 4.18 -28.80 -5.76
CA GLU A 102 4.96 -29.99 -5.44
C GLU A 102 4.68 -30.45 -4.01
N GLU A 103 4.80 -29.56 -3.02
CA GLU A 103 4.54 -29.89 -1.59
C GLU A 103 3.10 -30.37 -1.34
N LEU A 104 2.13 -29.86 -2.11
CA LEU A 104 0.72 -30.20 -1.98
C LEU A 104 0.27 -31.35 -2.87
N GLY A 105 1.13 -31.87 -3.75
CA GLY A 105 0.76 -32.88 -4.74
C GLY A 105 -0.39 -32.43 -5.66
N ALA A 106 -0.39 -31.16 -6.08
CA ALA A 106 -1.49 -30.56 -6.82
C ALA A 106 -0.99 -29.82 -8.08
N PRO A 107 -1.84 -29.64 -9.09
CA PRO A 107 -1.49 -28.80 -10.24
C PRO A 107 -1.20 -27.36 -9.84
N VAL A 108 -0.21 -26.73 -10.47
CA VAL A 108 0.18 -25.33 -10.23
C VAL A 108 -1.01 -24.37 -10.41
N ASP A 109 -1.89 -24.61 -11.38
CA ASP A 109 -3.09 -23.81 -11.61
C ASP A 109 -4.06 -23.85 -10.43
N ALA A 110 -4.20 -24.99 -9.74
CA ALA A 110 -5.03 -25.09 -8.54
C ALA A 110 -4.47 -24.21 -7.41
N VAL A 111 -3.15 -24.18 -7.25
CA VAL A 111 -2.46 -23.30 -6.29
C VAL A 111 -2.71 -21.84 -6.63
N TRP A 112 -2.47 -21.43 -7.88
CA TRP A 112 -2.70 -20.04 -8.31
C TRP A 112 -4.16 -19.61 -8.18
N ASN A 113 -5.11 -20.51 -8.40
CA ASN A 113 -6.53 -20.21 -8.23
C ASN A 113 -6.86 -19.89 -6.77
N VAL A 114 -6.31 -20.64 -5.82
CA VAL A 114 -6.49 -20.36 -4.39
C VAL A 114 -5.78 -19.07 -4.01
N LEU A 115 -4.51 -18.88 -4.38
CA LEU A 115 -3.75 -17.67 -4.06
C LEU A 115 -4.46 -16.39 -4.58
N ARG A 116 -5.02 -16.44 -5.79
CA ARG A 116 -5.80 -15.32 -6.35
C ARG A 116 -7.09 -15.04 -5.56
N LYS A 117 -7.83 -16.07 -5.16
CA LYS A 117 -9.04 -15.92 -4.34
C LYS A 117 -8.73 -15.35 -2.96
N GLU A 118 -7.63 -15.76 -2.36
CA GLU A 118 -7.16 -15.27 -1.05
C GLU A 118 -6.42 -13.92 -1.16
N VAL A 119 -6.25 -13.38 -2.37
CA VAL A 119 -5.49 -12.14 -2.61
C VAL A 119 -4.04 -12.22 -2.11
N ILE A 120 -3.47 -13.43 -2.13
CA ILE A 120 -2.08 -13.68 -1.72
C ILE A 120 -1.16 -13.47 -2.92
N ASN A 121 -0.19 -12.55 -2.77
CA ASN A 121 0.88 -12.34 -3.74
C ASN A 121 2.21 -12.78 -3.13
N LEU A 122 2.75 -13.90 -3.60
CA LEU A 122 3.98 -14.49 -3.07
C LEU A 122 5.23 -13.62 -3.31
N GLN A 123 5.22 -12.79 -4.37
CA GLN A 123 6.35 -11.93 -4.72
C GLN A 123 6.33 -10.58 -3.99
N ARG A 124 5.17 -10.21 -3.42
CA ARG A 124 5.01 -8.92 -2.76
C ARG A 124 5.43 -9.03 -1.29
N GLN A 125 6.66 -8.69 -1.03
CA GLN A 125 7.16 -8.55 0.33
C GLN A 125 6.87 -7.14 0.86
N ARG A 126 6.43 -7.07 2.10
CA ARG A 126 6.39 -5.84 2.89
C ARG A 126 7.18 -6.10 4.15
N SER A 127 8.20 -5.30 4.39
CA SER A 127 8.84 -5.27 5.71
C SER A 127 7.84 -4.73 6.73
N TRP A 128 7.78 -5.33 7.88
CA TRP A 128 7.08 -4.84 9.04
C TRP A 128 8.00 -5.01 10.25
N CYS A 129 7.89 -4.11 11.19
CA CYS A 129 8.65 -4.20 12.41
C CYS A 129 7.73 -3.90 13.59
N ILE A 130 7.79 -4.73 14.60
CA ILE A 130 7.17 -4.45 15.90
C ILE A 130 8.28 -3.84 16.75
N SER A 131 8.02 -2.65 17.28
CA SER A 131 8.93 -2.01 18.20
C SER A 131 9.07 -2.84 19.47
N THR A 132 10.30 -3.07 19.88
CA THR A 132 10.66 -3.69 21.18
C THR A 132 10.90 -2.65 22.28
N ASP A 133 10.66 -1.38 21.98
CA ASP A 133 10.85 -0.29 22.93
C ASP A 133 9.79 -0.34 24.04
N LYS A 134 10.23 -0.55 25.28
CA LYS A 134 9.33 -0.57 26.46
C LYS A 134 8.59 0.76 26.67
N HIS A 135 9.14 1.85 26.17
CA HIS A 135 8.57 3.20 26.24
C HIS A 135 7.89 3.63 24.92
N PHE A 136 7.50 2.66 24.09
CA PHE A 136 6.91 2.95 22.78
C PHE A 136 5.72 3.92 22.86
N ALA A 137 4.78 3.62 23.76
CA ALA A 137 3.54 4.39 23.85
C ALA A 137 3.80 5.86 24.28
N SER A 138 4.68 6.08 25.29
CA SER A 138 5.00 7.43 25.75
C SER A 138 5.77 8.24 24.72
N LYS A 139 6.80 7.66 24.08
CA LYS A 139 7.57 8.33 23.03
C LYS A 139 6.72 8.62 21.78
N ALA A 140 5.87 7.66 21.37
CA ALA A 140 4.98 7.87 20.25
C ALA A 140 3.93 8.95 20.53
N ALA A 141 3.39 8.99 21.77
CA ALA A 141 2.44 10.02 22.18
C ALA A 141 3.08 11.42 22.22
N ASP A 142 4.32 11.53 22.70
CA ASP A 142 5.09 12.77 22.70
C ASP A 142 5.24 13.32 21.27
N ILE A 143 5.76 12.51 20.35
CA ILE A 143 5.97 12.91 18.94
C ILE A 143 4.66 13.25 18.25
N VAL A 144 3.62 12.42 18.41
CA VAL A 144 2.31 12.68 17.81
C VAL A 144 1.68 13.93 18.42
N GLY A 145 1.86 14.16 19.70
CA GLY A 145 1.45 15.39 20.37
C GLY A 145 2.06 16.64 19.74
N LEU A 146 3.37 16.64 19.49
CA LEU A 146 4.07 17.73 18.79
C LEU A 146 3.51 17.98 17.38
N TYR A 147 3.09 16.94 16.67
CA TYR A 147 2.54 17.09 15.33
C TYR A 147 1.11 17.62 15.29
N LEU A 148 0.31 17.30 16.30
CA LEU A 148 -1.11 17.66 16.36
C LEU A 148 -1.36 18.98 17.09
N ALA A 149 -0.58 19.26 18.12
CA ALA A 149 -0.72 20.43 18.98
C ALA A 149 0.68 20.89 19.46
N PRO A 150 1.50 21.51 18.59
CA PRO A 150 2.80 22.02 18.99
C PRO A 150 2.66 23.08 20.07
N PRO A 151 3.63 23.25 20.97
CA PRO A 151 3.62 24.32 21.94
C PRO A 151 3.54 25.70 21.28
N VAL A 152 2.98 26.67 21.99
CA VAL A 152 2.92 28.06 21.50
C VAL A 152 4.34 28.60 21.32
N ASN A 153 4.61 29.31 20.24
CA ASN A 153 5.92 29.85 19.86
C ASN A 153 7.00 28.78 19.63
N ALA A 154 6.61 27.54 19.29
CA ALA A 154 7.54 26.45 19.02
C ALA A 154 7.61 26.09 17.53
N ILE A 155 8.80 25.74 17.09
CA ILE A 155 9.08 25.15 15.78
C ILE A 155 9.24 23.64 15.96
N VAL A 156 8.52 22.84 15.17
CA VAL A 156 8.67 21.38 15.18
C VAL A 156 9.33 20.94 13.88
N LEU A 157 10.50 20.32 14.00
CA LEU A 157 11.29 19.82 12.88
C LEU A 157 11.42 18.29 12.96
N CYS A 158 11.36 17.64 11.82
CA CYS A 158 11.76 16.24 11.67
C CYS A 158 13.10 16.20 10.96
N VAL A 159 14.12 15.70 11.64
CA VAL A 159 15.49 15.67 11.11
C VAL A 159 15.96 14.23 10.95
N ASP A 160 16.65 13.97 9.84
CA ASP A 160 17.25 12.67 9.54
C ASP A 160 18.26 12.79 8.40
N GLU A 161 19.02 11.73 8.14
CA GLU A 161 19.91 11.66 6.99
C GLU A 161 19.54 10.60 5.97
N LYS A 162 19.72 10.93 4.69
CA LYS A 162 19.72 9.96 3.59
C LYS A 162 21.18 9.66 3.19
N PRO A 163 21.72 8.53 3.67
CA PRO A 163 23.12 8.22 3.45
C PRO A 163 23.38 7.63 2.08
N SER A 164 24.64 7.73 1.64
CA SER A 164 25.21 6.99 0.51
C SER A 164 24.41 7.11 -0.80
N ILE A 165 23.95 8.32 -1.10
CA ILE A 165 23.28 8.61 -2.38
C ILE A 165 24.32 8.51 -3.49
N GLN A 166 24.12 7.56 -4.42
CA GLN A 166 25.12 7.24 -5.43
C GLN A 166 25.02 8.14 -6.66
N ALA A 167 26.13 8.72 -7.09
CA ALA A 167 26.27 9.37 -8.39
C ALA A 167 26.52 8.27 -9.44
N LEU A 168 25.46 7.81 -10.09
CA LEU A 168 25.49 6.78 -11.13
C LEU A 168 25.30 7.42 -12.50
N GLU A 169 26.27 7.22 -13.40
CA GLU A 169 26.15 7.58 -14.80
C GLU A 169 25.62 6.41 -15.59
N ARG A 170 24.50 6.61 -16.28
CA ARG A 170 23.84 5.62 -17.14
C ARG A 170 23.37 6.27 -18.43
N LYS A 171 23.48 5.57 -19.55
CA LYS A 171 22.79 5.97 -20.76
C LYS A 171 21.30 5.78 -20.58
N THR A 172 20.53 6.83 -20.78
CA THR A 172 19.08 6.83 -20.70
C THR A 172 18.47 7.22 -22.04
N GLY A 173 17.31 6.71 -22.34
CA GLY A 173 16.61 7.01 -23.59
C GLY A 173 15.17 6.51 -23.54
N TYR A 174 14.56 6.45 -24.71
CA TYR A 174 13.23 5.87 -24.89
C TYR A 174 13.34 4.71 -25.87
N ILE A 175 12.64 3.63 -25.57
CA ILE A 175 12.49 2.48 -26.47
C ILE A 175 11.03 2.30 -26.82
N LYS A 176 10.76 1.89 -28.06
CA LYS A 176 9.44 1.48 -28.52
C LYS A 176 9.32 -0.03 -28.31
N THR A 177 8.31 -0.47 -27.58
CA THR A 177 8.01 -1.89 -27.39
C THR A 177 7.34 -2.48 -28.62
N GLU A 178 7.30 -3.80 -28.74
CA GLU A 178 6.59 -4.50 -29.81
C GLU A 178 5.11 -4.13 -29.89
N SER A 179 4.49 -3.83 -28.73
CA SER A 179 3.11 -3.32 -28.64
C SER A 179 2.93 -1.86 -29.06
N GLY A 180 4.01 -1.20 -29.50
CA GLY A 180 4.01 0.20 -29.96
C GLY A 180 4.10 1.25 -28.85
N GLN A 181 4.14 0.85 -27.58
CA GLN A 181 4.31 1.78 -26.45
C GLN A 181 5.73 2.34 -26.39
N VAL A 182 5.85 3.62 -26.10
CA VAL A 182 7.15 4.27 -25.86
C VAL A 182 7.38 4.33 -24.35
N ILE A 183 8.41 3.65 -23.89
CA ILE A 183 8.80 3.61 -22.47
C ILE A 183 10.19 4.18 -22.28
N ARG A 184 10.40 4.83 -21.13
CA ARG A 184 11.74 5.28 -20.74
C ARG A 184 12.57 4.06 -20.36
N ALA A 185 13.78 3.97 -20.92
CA ALA A 185 14.72 2.90 -20.67
C ALA A 185 16.07 3.45 -20.23
N TYR A 186 16.85 2.63 -19.60
CA TYR A 186 18.23 2.92 -19.24
C TYR A 186 19.08 1.66 -19.43
N GLN A 187 20.34 1.88 -19.73
CA GLN A 187 21.31 0.79 -19.88
C GLN A 187 21.54 0.14 -18.50
N SER A 188 21.62 -1.18 -18.43
CA SER A 188 21.86 -1.93 -17.19
C SER A 188 23.25 -1.65 -16.61
N THR A 189 24.25 -1.43 -17.49
CA THR A 189 25.59 -1.02 -17.09
C THR A 189 25.61 0.43 -16.63
N TYR A 190 26.44 0.72 -15.63
CA TYR A 190 26.61 2.07 -15.08
C TYR A 190 28.05 2.30 -14.64
N LYS A 191 28.45 3.57 -14.62
CA LYS A 191 29.69 4.02 -13.99
C LYS A 191 29.36 4.72 -12.68
N ARG A 192 30.09 4.37 -11.63
CA ARG A 192 29.94 5.00 -10.30
C ARG A 192 30.99 6.09 -10.14
N HIS A 193 30.55 7.30 -9.76
CA HIS A 193 31.41 8.47 -9.58
C HIS A 193 31.59 8.87 -8.12
N GLY A 194 30.98 8.14 -7.18
CA GLY A 194 31.05 8.39 -5.75
C GLY A 194 29.68 8.47 -5.10
N THR A 195 29.69 8.87 -3.83
CA THR A 195 28.48 8.99 -3.00
C THR A 195 28.44 10.33 -2.27
N LEU A 196 27.25 10.80 -1.97
CA LEU A 196 27.00 11.94 -1.07
C LEU A 196 25.99 11.55 -0.01
N ASN A 197 25.98 12.25 1.11
CA ASN A 197 24.96 12.15 2.13
C ASN A 197 24.14 13.45 2.15
N LEU A 198 22.88 13.36 2.54
CA LEU A 198 21.98 14.49 2.66
C LEU A 198 21.38 14.49 4.06
N PHE A 199 21.71 15.48 4.89
CA PHE A 199 20.91 15.83 6.06
C PHE A 199 19.71 16.66 5.63
N ALA A 200 18.56 16.39 6.19
CA ALA A 200 17.34 17.13 5.88
C ALA A 200 16.50 17.37 7.14
N ALA A 201 15.96 18.56 7.23
CA ALA A 201 15.00 18.98 8.25
C ALA A 201 13.69 19.37 7.58
N LEU A 202 12.61 18.72 7.98
CA LEU A 202 11.24 19.01 7.55
C LEU A 202 10.55 19.84 8.62
N ALA A 203 10.16 21.06 8.30
CA ALA A 203 9.32 21.88 9.16
C ALA A 203 7.87 21.42 9.09
N ILE A 204 7.33 20.92 10.20
CA ILE A 204 6.00 20.28 10.26
C ILE A 204 4.88 21.26 9.88
N ALA A 205 4.98 22.50 10.35
CA ALA A 205 3.95 23.52 10.11
C ALA A 205 3.83 23.97 8.65
N THR A 206 4.93 23.92 7.88
CA THR A 206 4.97 24.44 6.51
C THR A 206 5.22 23.38 5.45
N GLY A 207 5.75 22.22 5.84
CA GLY A 207 6.23 21.19 4.94
C GLY A 207 7.53 21.55 4.20
N LYS A 208 8.16 22.69 4.52
CA LYS A 208 9.43 23.14 3.92
C LYS A 208 10.58 22.23 4.37
N ILE A 209 11.57 22.12 3.52
CA ILE A 209 12.81 21.37 3.74
C ILE A 209 14.01 22.29 3.76
N GLN A 210 14.82 22.13 4.78
CA GLN A 210 16.21 22.56 4.80
C GLN A 210 17.09 21.35 4.58
N GLY A 211 18.11 21.46 3.75
CA GLY A 211 18.98 20.32 3.42
C GLY A 211 20.44 20.72 3.27
N LYS A 212 21.33 19.88 3.78
CA LYS A 212 22.78 20.04 3.67
C LYS A 212 23.41 18.78 3.09
N VAL A 213 24.10 18.93 1.96
CA VAL A 213 24.81 17.82 1.30
C VAL A 213 26.23 17.73 1.83
N THR A 214 26.62 16.55 2.32
CA THR A 214 27.94 16.28 2.90
C THR A 214 28.63 15.09 2.23
N GLN A 215 29.94 15.00 2.38
CA GLN A 215 30.71 13.81 1.98
C GLN A 215 30.61 12.70 3.02
N GLU A 216 30.58 13.06 4.28
CA GLU A 216 30.51 12.16 5.42
C GLU A 216 29.20 12.39 6.19
N LYS A 217 28.93 11.53 7.16
CA LYS A 217 27.76 11.63 8.04
C LYS A 217 28.20 11.46 9.50
N LYS A 218 29.23 12.20 9.89
CA LYS A 218 29.74 12.21 11.25
C LYS A 218 28.89 13.08 12.18
N ARG A 219 29.10 12.96 13.48
CA ARG A 219 28.42 13.82 14.46
C ARG A 219 28.72 15.31 14.23
N THR A 220 29.94 15.62 13.83
CA THR A 220 30.35 17.00 13.48
C THR A 220 29.54 17.55 12.29
N ASP A 221 29.25 16.71 11.29
CA ASP A 221 28.40 17.10 10.14
C ASP A 221 26.97 17.35 10.58
N PHE A 222 26.45 16.48 11.45
CA PHE A 222 25.11 16.64 12.05
C PHE A 222 25.03 17.92 12.89
N GLN A 223 25.98 18.16 13.76
CA GLN A 223 26.04 19.37 14.61
C GLN A 223 26.13 20.63 13.74
N ALA A 224 26.98 20.65 12.72
CA ALA A 224 27.09 21.78 11.79
C ALA A 224 25.80 22.00 10.97
N PHE A 225 25.04 20.94 10.72
CA PHE A 225 23.72 21.07 10.10
C PHE A 225 22.71 21.64 11.09
N MET A 226 22.74 21.21 12.34
CA MET A 226 21.86 21.74 13.39
C MET A 226 22.18 23.21 13.71
N ASP A 227 23.47 23.62 13.70
CA ASP A 227 23.87 25.02 13.84
C ASP A 227 23.26 25.90 12.69
N ASP A 228 23.32 25.41 11.45
CA ASP A 228 22.69 26.11 10.32
C ASP A 228 21.17 26.27 10.55
N ILE A 229 20.48 25.22 11.03
CA ILE A 229 19.05 25.26 11.31
C ILE A 229 18.72 26.24 12.43
N VAL A 230 19.40 26.12 13.56
CA VAL A 230 19.13 26.98 14.73
C VAL A 230 19.36 28.46 14.39
N GLY A 231 20.40 28.75 13.58
CA GLY A 231 20.69 30.11 13.12
C GLY A 231 19.61 30.77 12.23
N GLU A 232 18.65 29.99 11.71
CA GLU A 232 17.53 30.55 10.91
C GLU A 232 16.35 31.02 11.78
N TYR A 233 16.30 30.62 13.06
CA TYR A 233 15.20 30.94 13.96
C TYR A 233 15.62 31.95 15.04
N ALA A 234 14.65 32.69 15.56
CA ALA A 234 14.89 33.61 16.64
C ALA A 234 15.27 32.86 17.93
N SER A 235 16.17 33.44 18.73
CA SER A 235 16.70 32.80 19.95
C SER A 235 15.65 32.58 21.06
N ASP A 236 14.52 33.25 20.99
CA ASP A 236 13.36 33.10 21.88
C ASP A 236 12.35 32.04 21.44
N GLN A 237 12.56 31.43 20.25
CA GLN A 237 11.71 30.37 19.77
C GLN A 237 12.19 28.99 20.28
N GLU A 238 11.28 28.21 20.79
CA GLU A 238 11.51 26.81 21.14
C GLU A 238 11.59 25.96 19.87
N ILE A 239 12.60 25.10 19.75
CA ILE A 239 12.83 24.24 18.61
C ILE A 239 12.77 22.79 19.06
N HIS A 240 11.68 22.10 18.72
CA HIS A 240 11.50 20.69 18.99
C HIS A 240 11.94 19.87 17.78
N VAL A 241 12.93 19.00 17.94
CA VAL A 241 13.53 18.21 16.87
C VAL A 241 13.23 16.74 17.07
N VAL A 242 12.47 16.18 16.16
CA VAL A 242 12.17 14.73 16.11
C VAL A 242 13.29 14.02 15.35
N LEU A 243 13.92 13.05 16.01
CA LEU A 243 15.09 12.30 15.54
C LEU A 243 14.85 10.80 15.66
N ASP A 244 15.52 10.01 14.83
CA ASP A 244 15.65 8.58 15.05
C ASP A 244 16.73 8.25 16.11
N ASN A 245 16.88 6.96 16.42
CA ASN A 245 17.86 6.50 17.41
C ASN A 245 19.28 6.29 16.86
N TYR A 246 19.64 6.89 15.73
CA TYR A 246 20.96 6.74 15.15
C TYR A 246 22.05 7.31 16.08
N SER A 247 23.25 6.75 16.04
CA SER A 247 24.32 7.06 16.99
C SER A 247 24.83 8.51 16.92
N THR A 248 24.75 9.14 15.76
CA THR A 248 25.16 10.55 15.58
C THR A 248 24.20 11.53 16.26
N HIS A 249 22.92 11.14 16.39
CA HIS A 249 21.88 11.94 17.03
C HIS A 249 21.93 11.88 18.56
N LYS A 250 22.66 10.90 19.12
CA LYS A 250 22.83 10.71 20.57
C LYS A 250 24.11 11.37 21.07
N LYS A 251 24.20 11.59 22.39
CA LYS A 251 25.40 12.18 23.04
C LYS A 251 25.75 13.56 22.46
N ASN A 252 24.79 14.44 22.36
CA ASN A 252 24.93 15.83 21.96
C ASN A 252 24.71 16.80 23.15
N ASP A 253 24.97 16.33 24.38
CA ASP A 253 24.65 17.05 25.60
C ASP A 253 25.36 18.41 25.69
N GLU A 254 26.64 18.48 25.30
CA GLU A 254 27.40 19.74 25.24
C GLU A 254 26.85 20.72 24.20
N TRP A 255 26.38 20.19 23.07
CA TRP A 255 25.74 20.99 22.01
C TRP A 255 24.39 21.52 22.49
N LEU A 256 23.55 20.69 23.11
CA LEU A 256 22.28 21.09 23.71
C LEU A 256 22.46 22.10 24.84
N ALA A 257 23.49 21.97 25.68
CA ALA A 257 23.76 22.94 26.71
C ALA A 257 24.05 24.35 26.15
N ARG A 258 24.61 24.46 24.94
CA ARG A 258 24.82 25.73 24.23
C ARG A 258 23.57 26.25 23.52
N ASN A 259 22.58 25.39 23.29
CA ASN A 259 21.32 25.69 22.60
C ASN A 259 20.13 25.32 23.50
N PRO A 260 19.87 26.02 24.59
CA PRO A 260 18.89 25.61 25.62
C PRO A 260 17.46 25.65 25.15
N ASN A 261 17.19 26.36 24.03
CA ASN A 261 15.88 26.41 23.38
C ASN A 261 15.65 25.26 22.42
N VAL A 262 16.57 24.28 22.30
CA VAL A 262 16.44 23.13 21.42
C VAL A 262 16.17 21.86 22.23
N HIS A 263 15.11 21.12 21.84
CA HIS A 263 14.66 19.91 22.52
C HIS A 263 14.63 18.73 21.55
N PHE A 264 15.39 17.67 21.87
CA PHE A 264 15.44 16.46 21.06
C PHE A 264 14.41 15.42 21.52
N HIS A 265 13.60 14.94 20.57
CA HIS A 265 12.58 13.93 20.76
C HIS A 265 12.93 12.69 19.93
N PHE A 266 13.26 11.59 20.59
CA PHE A 266 13.69 10.37 19.90
C PHE A 266 12.52 9.46 19.60
N THR A 267 12.41 8.99 18.34
CA THR A 267 11.42 7.98 17.97
C THR A 267 11.63 6.69 18.76
N PRO A 268 10.57 5.90 19.03
CA PRO A 268 10.75 4.55 19.59
C PRO A 268 11.65 3.70 18.71
N THR A 269 12.38 2.77 19.29
CA THR A 269 13.22 1.82 18.53
C THR A 269 12.37 1.11 17.45
N SER A 270 12.89 1.00 16.25
CA SER A 270 12.22 0.41 15.09
C SER A 270 10.91 1.11 14.67
N ALA A 271 10.78 2.40 14.98
CA ALA A 271 9.63 3.22 14.63
C ALA A 271 10.01 4.52 13.88
N SER A 272 11.04 4.49 13.04
CA SER A 272 11.49 5.62 12.20
C SER A 272 10.37 6.19 11.31
N TRP A 273 9.33 5.39 11.00
CA TRP A 273 8.13 5.84 10.28
C TRP A 273 7.37 6.97 10.99
N LEU A 274 7.60 7.20 12.28
CA LEU A 274 7.09 8.36 13.01
C LEU A 274 7.84 9.65 12.63
N ASN A 275 9.06 9.57 12.12
CA ASN A 275 9.81 10.72 11.63
C ASN A 275 9.32 11.09 10.23
N GLN A 276 8.56 12.19 10.11
CA GLN A 276 7.89 12.57 8.86
C GLN A 276 8.86 12.93 7.72
N VAL A 277 10.11 13.25 7.98
CA VAL A 277 11.10 13.52 6.92
C VAL A 277 11.34 12.30 6.03
N GLU A 278 11.10 11.09 6.52
CA GLU A 278 11.15 9.85 5.74
C GLU A 278 10.15 9.84 4.58
N ILE A 279 8.98 10.47 4.77
CA ILE A 279 7.98 10.65 3.70
C ILE A 279 8.60 11.51 2.59
N TRP A 280 9.26 12.59 2.95
CA TRP A 280 9.93 13.47 2.00
C TRP A 280 11.09 12.77 1.29
N PHE A 281 11.91 12.00 1.98
CA PHE A 281 12.96 11.17 1.35
C PHE A 281 12.38 10.20 0.32
N GLY A 282 11.20 9.65 0.59
CA GLY A 282 10.45 8.85 -0.37
C GLY A 282 10.04 9.64 -1.62
N ILE A 283 9.58 10.88 -1.47
CA ILE A 283 9.23 11.80 -2.57
C ILE A 283 10.47 12.17 -3.36
N PHE A 284 11.53 12.59 -2.69
CA PHE A 284 12.82 12.96 -3.27
C PHE A 284 13.40 11.80 -4.10
N SER A 285 13.45 10.60 -3.53
CA SER A 285 13.97 9.41 -4.22
C SER A 285 13.21 9.10 -5.51
N ARG A 286 11.89 9.20 -5.49
CA ARG A 286 11.06 8.93 -6.67
C ARG A 286 11.18 10.01 -7.73
N LYS A 287 11.24 11.29 -7.34
CA LYS A 287 11.15 12.43 -8.27
C LYS A 287 12.51 12.90 -8.77
N ALA A 288 13.56 12.84 -7.94
CA ALA A 288 14.86 13.39 -8.26
C ALA A 288 15.95 12.35 -8.57
N LEU A 289 15.88 11.16 -7.93
CA LEU A 289 16.94 10.16 -8.05
C LEU A 289 16.57 9.00 -8.98
N ARG A 290 15.33 8.53 -8.93
CA ARG A 290 14.92 7.34 -9.70
C ARG A 290 15.04 7.55 -11.20
N GLY A 291 15.91 6.77 -11.85
CA GLY A 291 16.17 6.85 -13.28
C GLY A 291 16.95 8.11 -13.71
N ALA A 292 17.55 8.84 -12.76
CA ALA A 292 18.49 9.91 -13.07
C ALA A 292 19.87 9.33 -13.41
N SER A 293 20.68 10.14 -14.12
CA SER A 293 22.07 9.86 -14.45
C SER A 293 22.93 11.04 -14.01
N PHE A 294 24.06 10.75 -13.36
CA PHE A 294 24.97 11.76 -12.81
C PHE A 294 26.42 11.38 -13.18
N ALA A 295 27.07 12.23 -13.95
CA ALA A 295 28.45 12.04 -14.36
C ALA A 295 29.47 12.49 -13.29
N SER A 296 29.02 13.09 -12.18
CA SER A 296 29.86 13.49 -11.06
C SER A 296 29.05 13.66 -9.76
N PRO A 297 29.69 13.64 -8.59
CA PRO A 297 29.05 14.00 -7.33
C PRO A 297 28.53 15.44 -7.32
N GLN A 298 29.17 16.36 -8.03
CA GLN A 298 28.74 17.74 -8.16
C GLN A 298 27.38 17.86 -8.85
N GLN A 299 27.17 17.08 -9.91
CA GLN A 299 25.87 17.03 -10.58
C GLN A 299 24.78 16.45 -9.66
N LEU A 300 25.11 15.47 -8.84
CA LEU A 300 24.21 14.94 -7.85
C LEU A 300 23.87 16.00 -6.80
N ARG A 301 24.88 16.72 -6.27
CA ARG A 301 24.68 17.84 -5.32
C ARG A 301 23.74 18.88 -5.89
N GLN A 302 24.02 19.38 -7.08
CA GLN A 302 23.19 20.38 -7.76
C GLN A 302 21.74 19.89 -7.93
N ARG A 303 21.54 18.61 -8.29
CA ARG A 303 20.21 18.03 -8.39
C ARG A 303 19.45 18.02 -7.07
N ILE A 304 20.14 17.76 -5.98
CA ILE A 304 19.54 17.77 -4.63
C ILE A 304 19.10 19.21 -4.28
N GLU A 305 19.98 20.17 -4.46
CA GLU A 305 19.74 21.58 -4.16
C GLU A 305 18.60 22.15 -5.04
N ASP A 306 18.62 21.90 -6.34
CA ASP A 306 17.56 22.31 -7.28
C ASP A 306 16.21 21.68 -6.91
N PHE A 307 16.23 20.41 -6.45
CA PHE A 307 15.00 19.75 -6.05
C PHE A 307 14.40 20.39 -4.80
N ILE A 308 15.21 20.72 -3.81
CA ILE A 308 14.77 21.40 -2.58
C ILE A 308 14.22 22.79 -2.93
N ALA A 309 14.95 23.56 -3.74
CA ALA A 309 14.52 24.88 -4.19
C ALA A 309 13.18 24.84 -4.94
N ARG A 310 12.98 23.83 -5.79
CA ARG A 310 11.72 23.61 -6.51
C ARG A 310 10.59 23.12 -5.64
N TYR A 311 10.88 22.31 -4.62
CA TYR A 311 9.90 21.71 -3.72
C TYR A 311 9.30 22.74 -2.76
N ASN A 312 10.13 23.56 -2.14
CA ASN A 312 9.75 24.48 -1.06
C ASN A 312 8.65 25.48 -1.39
N PRO A 313 8.60 26.12 -2.58
CA PRO A 313 7.51 27.06 -2.90
C PRO A 313 6.12 26.41 -2.95
N THR A 314 6.04 25.11 -3.18
CA THR A 314 4.78 24.34 -3.27
C THR A 314 4.60 23.39 -2.10
N SER A 315 5.45 23.48 -1.08
CA SER A 315 5.37 22.62 0.09
C SER A 315 4.11 22.91 0.91
N HIS A 316 3.63 21.90 1.59
CA HIS A 316 2.53 21.98 2.54
C HIS A 316 2.69 20.90 3.59
N PRO A 317 2.11 21.06 4.79
CA PRO A 317 2.15 20.06 5.85
C PRO A 317 1.64 18.72 5.40
N PHE A 318 2.29 17.64 5.84
CA PHE A 318 1.78 16.29 5.60
C PHE A 318 0.55 16.04 6.45
N LYS A 319 -0.57 15.68 5.80
CA LYS A 319 -1.83 15.39 6.50
C LYS A 319 -1.89 13.91 6.84
N TRP A 320 -2.16 13.61 8.12
CA TRP A 320 -2.49 12.27 8.55
C TRP A 320 -3.82 11.85 7.94
N ARG A 321 -3.82 10.74 7.19
CA ARG A 321 -5.06 10.15 6.71
C ARG A 321 -5.48 9.04 7.65
N LYS A 322 -6.69 9.12 8.20
CA LYS A 322 -7.34 7.95 8.80
C LYS A 322 -7.36 6.85 7.75
N ARG A 323 -6.55 5.82 7.94
CA ARG A 323 -6.67 4.62 7.14
C ARG A 323 -7.63 3.72 7.89
N GLU A 324 -8.78 3.42 7.32
CA GLU A 324 -9.61 2.33 7.82
C GLU A 324 -8.81 1.04 7.65
N VAL A 325 -8.16 0.63 8.70
CA VAL A 325 -7.57 -0.69 8.79
C VAL A 325 -8.74 -1.60 9.15
N ARG A 326 -9.27 -2.33 8.19
CA ARG A 326 -10.26 -3.37 8.45
C ARG A 326 -9.62 -4.36 9.41
N GLY A 327 -10.13 -4.41 10.66
CA GLY A 327 -9.51 -5.13 11.78
C GLY A 327 -9.28 -6.63 11.55
N ALA A 328 -10.03 -7.24 10.62
CA ALA A 328 -9.82 -8.60 10.14
C ALA A 328 -8.44 -8.79 9.47
N GLN A 329 -7.94 -7.80 8.72
CA GLN A 329 -6.64 -7.93 8.03
C GLN A 329 -5.43 -7.87 8.98
N LEU A 330 -5.56 -7.24 10.13
CA LEU A 330 -4.49 -7.20 11.15
C LEU A 330 -4.52 -8.44 12.05
N LYS A 331 -5.71 -8.91 12.46
CA LYS A 331 -5.85 -10.08 13.35
C LYS A 331 -5.36 -11.37 12.69
N ASP A 332 -5.71 -11.61 11.42
CA ASP A 332 -5.34 -12.85 10.74
C ASP A 332 -3.89 -12.88 10.25
N ASN A 333 -3.26 -11.71 10.04
CA ASN A 333 -1.91 -11.65 9.49
C ASN A 333 -0.82 -11.49 10.56
N ILE A 334 -1.08 -10.83 11.69
CA ILE A 334 -0.08 -10.63 12.75
C ILE A 334 -0.06 -11.82 13.73
N ALA A 335 -1.21 -12.38 14.09
CA ALA A 335 -1.30 -13.54 14.96
C ALA A 335 -0.66 -14.83 14.38
N ASN A 336 -0.47 -14.89 13.07
CA ASN A 336 0.10 -16.04 12.37
C ASN A 336 1.63 -15.98 12.22
N PHE A 337 2.28 -14.85 12.55
CA PHE A 337 3.73 -14.70 12.44
C PHE A 337 4.46 -14.64 13.80
N THR A 338 3.75 -14.72 14.91
CA THR A 338 4.32 -14.62 16.26
C THR A 338 4.38 -15.96 17.02
N ASN A 339 4.09 -17.09 16.35
CA ASN A 339 4.29 -18.44 16.90
C ASN A 339 5.40 -19.17 16.16
#